data_313322615ca8bd93614a55d865171388
#
_entry.id   313322615ca8bd93614a55d865171388
#
_cell.length_a   1.000
_cell.length_b   1.000
_cell.length_c   1.000
_cell.angle_alpha   90.00
_cell.angle_beta   90.00
_cell.angle_gamma   90.00
#
_symmetry.space_group_name_H-M   'P 1'
#
loop_
_entity.id
_entity.type
_entity.pdbx_description
1 polymer ?
#
loop_
_entity_poly.entity_id
_entity_poly.type
_entity_poly.pdbx_seq_one_letter_code
_entity_poly.pdbx_strand_id
1 'polypeptide(L)'
;MATIELTKESFADVVGGAKLVLVDFWGPQCRLCRMFEPVFEEASQRHPDAVFGKVDAQTHGQLAAIFRVMSLPTLVIIKEGFVIYARSGVLSLEDLEDLVGQARALDMDGVRRRRAARRATLSTPTASPPARPARPERSCRPAGSG
;
A
#
# COMPACT_ATOMS: atom_id res chain seq x y z
N MET A 1 20.00 -7.62 -17.58
CA MET A 1 18.87 -7.92 -16.70
C MET A 1 18.10 -6.64 -16.44
N ALA A 2 16.81 -6.65 -16.66
CA ALA A 2 15.98 -5.46 -16.52
C ALA A 2 15.47 -5.23 -15.10
N THR A 3 15.53 -6.24 -14.23
CA THR A 3 15.24 -6.10 -12.79
C THR A 3 16.46 -5.56 -12.04
N ILE A 4 16.21 -4.74 -11.03
CA ILE A 4 17.25 -4.20 -10.17
C ILE A 4 17.02 -4.64 -8.73
N GLU A 5 18.11 -4.79 -7.99
CA GLU A 5 18.00 -5.07 -6.57
C GLU A 5 17.84 -3.76 -5.80
N LEU A 6 16.81 -3.68 -4.95
CA LEU A 6 16.55 -2.52 -4.11
C LEU A 6 16.98 -2.84 -2.68
N THR A 7 17.70 -1.91 -2.10
CA THR A 7 18.12 -1.97 -0.69
C THR A 7 17.35 -0.94 0.13
N LYS A 8 17.43 -1.04 1.42
CA LYS A 8 16.86 -0.05 2.35
C LYS A 8 17.38 1.36 2.01
N GLU A 9 18.65 1.47 1.64
CA GLU A 9 19.31 2.74 1.32
C GLU A 9 18.90 3.31 -0.03
N SER A 10 18.69 2.45 -1.04
CA SER A 10 18.37 2.89 -2.40
C SER A 10 16.87 3.07 -2.68
N PHE A 11 16.03 2.47 -1.84
CA PHE A 11 14.58 2.36 -2.10
C PHE A 11 13.91 3.73 -2.30
N ALA A 12 14.13 4.65 -1.38
CA ALA A 12 13.49 5.96 -1.43
C ALA A 12 13.92 6.76 -2.66
N ASP A 13 15.20 6.71 -3.03
CA ASP A 13 15.73 7.41 -4.20
C ASP A 13 15.15 6.86 -5.49
N VAL A 14 15.07 5.54 -5.62
CA VAL A 14 14.53 4.88 -6.82
C VAL A 14 13.04 5.18 -6.96
N VAL A 15 12.28 5.05 -5.89
CA VAL A 15 10.83 5.32 -5.89
C VAL A 15 10.54 6.80 -6.17
N GLY A 16 11.34 7.70 -5.61
CA GLY A 16 11.19 9.14 -5.83
C GLY A 16 11.55 9.57 -7.25
N GLY A 17 12.43 8.84 -7.93
CA GLY A 17 12.91 9.18 -9.27
C GLY A 17 12.14 8.53 -10.43
N ALA A 18 11.22 7.62 -10.16
CA ALA A 18 10.51 6.86 -11.19
C ALA A 18 9.00 7.08 -11.10
N LYS A 19 8.34 7.13 -12.25
CA LYS A 19 6.88 7.28 -12.32
C LYS A 19 6.15 6.01 -11.89
N LEU A 20 6.67 4.85 -12.29
CA LEU A 20 6.06 3.55 -12.02
C LEU A 20 7.14 2.59 -11.54
N VAL A 21 6.94 2.05 -10.35
CA VAL A 21 7.84 1.07 -9.73
C VAL A 21 7.03 -0.15 -9.32
N LEU A 22 7.48 -1.32 -9.74
CA LEU A 22 6.97 -2.60 -9.26
C LEU A 22 8.03 -3.21 -8.36
N VAL A 23 7.63 -3.62 -7.17
CA VAL A 23 8.54 -4.17 -6.16
C VAL A 23 8.13 -5.60 -5.84
N ASP A 24 9.04 -6.53 -6.06
CA ASP A 24 8.89 -7.93 -5.68
C ASP A 24 9.64 -8.15 -4.35
N PHE A 25 8.88 -8.39 -3.29
CA PHE A 25 9.43 -8.83 -2.01
C PHE A 25 9.58 -10.34 -2.06
N TRP A 26 10.82 -10.80 -1.98
CA TRP A 26 11.17 -12.20 -2.12
C TRP A 26 12.03 -12.68 -0.95
N GLY A 27 12.30 -13.97 -0.87
CA GLY A 27 13.19 -14.57 0.11
C GLY A 27 14.01 -15.70 -0.50
N PRO A 28 15.23 -15.95 0.00
CA PRO A 28 16.13 -16.95 -0.59
C PRO A 28 15.63 -18.38 -0.47
N GLN A 29 14.77 -18.68 0.49
CA GLN A 29 14.22 -20.02 0.70
C GLN A 29 12.75 -20.13 0.28
N CYS A 30 12.27 -19.18 -0.50
CA CYS A 30 10.89 -19.12 -0.94
C CYS A 30 10.74 -19.79 -2.29
N ARG A 31 10.06 -20.94 -2.32
CA ARG A 31 9.82 -21.70 -3.56
C ARG A 31 8.92 -20.91 -4.52
N LEU A 32 7.86 -20.31 -4.02
CA LEU A 32 6.92 -19.52 -4.82
C LEU A 32 7.61 -18.28 -5.43
N CYS A 33 8.57 -17.70 -4.70
CA CYS A 33 9.35 -16.58 -5.23
C CYS A 33 10.18 -16.99 -6.45
N ARG A 34 10.73 -18.19 -6.44
CA ARG A 34 11.47 -18.72 -7.59
C ARG A 34 10.57 -18.96 -8.80
N MET A 35 9.33 -19.33 -8.57
CA MET A 35 8.34 -19.50 -9.64
C MET A 35 7.94 -18.16 -10.24
N PHE A 36 7.87 -17.12 -9.42
CA PHE A 36 7.52 -15.77 -9.87
C PHE A 36 8.68 -15.02 -10.53
N GLU A 37 9.91 -15.34 -10.19
CA GLU A 37 11.09 -14.65 -10.69
C GLU A 37 11.15 -14.54 -12.21
N PRO A 38 10.99 -15.63 -13.00
CA PRO A 38 11.02 -15.52 -14.46
C PRO A 38 9.86 -14.70 -15.02
N VAL A 39 8.71 -14.70 -14.39
CA VAL A 39 7.56 -13.88 -14.78
C VAL A 39 7.87 -12.39 -14.57
N PHE A 40 8.42 -12.05 -13.44
CA PHE A 40 8.79 -10.69 -13.08
C PHE A 40 9.90 -10.16 -14.00
N GLU A 41 10.91 -10.97 -14.28
CA GLU A 41 12.00 -10.64 -15.20
C GLU A 41 11.49 -10.41 -16.62
N GLU A 42 10.63 -11.29 -17.13
CA GLU A 42 10.05 -11.15 -18.47
C GLU A 42 9.23 -9.86 -18.58
N ALA A 43 8.41 -9.56 -17.60
CA ALA A 43 7.64 -8.32 -17.57
C ALA A 43 8.55 -7.09 -17.55
N SER A 44 9.66 -7.14 -16.81
CA SER A 44 10.61 -6.04 -16.76
C SER A 44 11.23 -5.72 -18.12
N GLN A 45 11.47 -6.73 -18.93
CA GLN A 45 12.02 -6.56 -20.28
C GLN A 45 10.99 -5.94 -21.23
N ARG A 46 9.70 -6.20 -21.00
CA ARG A 46 8.62 -5.65 -21.82
C ARG A 46 8.28 -4.20 -21.47
N HIS A 47 8.66 -3.75 -20.29
CA HIS A 47 8.32 -2.41 -19.78
C HIS A 47 9.58 -1.65 -19.32
N PRO A 48 10.46 -1.25 -20.27
CA PRO A 48 11.71 -0.59 -19.92
C PRO A 48 11.55 0.80 -19.30
N ASP A 49 10.37 1.40 -19.42
CA ASP A 49 10.04 2.70 -18.84
C ASP A 49 9.61 2.61 -17.36
N ALA A 50 9.32 1.40 -16.88
CA ALA A 50 9.00 1.17 -15.47
C ALA A 50 10.20 0.53 -14.76
N VAL A 51 10.32 0.78 -13.46
CA VAL A 51 11.35 0.14 -12.63
C VAL A 51 10.77 -1.13 -12.02
N PHE A 52 11.46 -2.24 -12.25
CA PHE A 52 11.15 -3.53 -11.64
C PHE A 52 12.22 -3.83 -10.61
N GLY A 53 11.90 -3.65 -9.34
CA GLY A 53 12.84 -3.81 -8.24
C GLY A 53 12.54 -5.05 -7.42
N LYS A 54 13.59 -5.66 -6.91
CA LYS A 54 13.51 -6.83 -6.02
C LYS A 54 14.05 -6.46 -4.65
N VAL A 55 13.32 -6.79 -3.61
CA VAL A 55 13.72 -6.58 -2.22
C VAL A 55 13.79 -7.93 -1.51
N ASP A 56 14.95 -8.27 -1.00
CA ASP A 56 15.10 -9.42 -0.11
C ASP A 56 14.47 -9.07 1.24
N ALA A 57 13.30 -9.66 1.50
CA ALA A 57 12.54 -9.37 2.71
C ALA A 57 13.24 -9.84 3.99
N GLN A 58 14.14 -10.81 3.88
CA GLN A 58 14.92 -11.29 5.02
C GLN A 58 16.03 -10.30 5.38
N THR A 59 16.79 -9.84 4.38
CA THR A 59 17.87 -8.87 4.56
C THR A 59 17.33 -7.49 4.93
N HIS A 60 16.22 -7.08 4.31
CA HIS A 60 15.61 -5.76 4.49
C HIS A 60 14.25 -5.87 5.18
N GLY A 61 14.24 -6.51 6.36
CA GLY A 61 13.01 -6.75 7.12
C GLY A 61 12.26 -5.48 7.50
N GLN A 62 12.95 -4.36 7.65
CA GLN A 62 12.30 -3.07 7.94
C GLN A 62 11.44 -2.58 6.77
N LEU A 63 11.92 -2.74 5.53
CA LEU A 63 11.11 -2.42 4.36
C LEU A 63 9.88 -3.32 4.27
N ALA A 64 10.07 -4.62 4.47
CA ALA A 64 8.97 -5.57 4.49
C ALA A 64 7.91 -5.20 5.54
N ALA A 65 8.34 -4.76 6.71
CA ALA A 65 7.44 -4.33 7.78
C ALA A 65 6.67 -3.06 7.41
N ILE A 66 7.31 -2.10 6.76
CA ILE A 66 6.67 -0.85 6.31
C ILE A 66 5.53 -1.16 5.33
N PHE A 67 5.73 -2.10 4.41
CA PHE A 67 4.72 -2.51 3.43
C PHE A 67 3.80 -3.63 3.94
N ARG A 68 3.93 -4.01 5.21
CA ARG A 68 3.10 -5.05 5.86
C ARG A 68 3.14 -6.37 5.10
N VAL A 69 4.33 -6.76 4.64
CA VAL A 69 4.54 -8.01 3.93
C VAL A 69 4.42 -9.16 4.92
N MET A 70 3.38 -9.97 4.76
CA MET A 70 3.08 -11.11 5.64
C MET A 70 3.47 -12.46 5.03
N SER A 71 3.57 -12.51 3.71
CA SER A 71 3.93 -13.73 2.98
C SER A 71 4.69 -13.37 1.70
N LEU A 72 5.40 -14.34 1.15
CA LEU A 72 6.23 -14.14 -0.04
C LEU A 72 5.77 -15.06 -1.19
N PRO A 73 5.89 -14.62 -2.43
CA PRO A 73 6.25 -13.28 -2.83
C PRO A 73 5.11 -12.28 -2.61
N THR A 74 5.46 -11.02 -2.38
CA THR A 74 4.49 -9.92 -2.35
C THR A 74 4.87 -8.91 -3.41
N LEU A 75 3.90 -8.57 -4.26
CA LEU A 75 4.07 -7.53 -5.27
C LEU A 75 3.46 -6.23 -4.78
N VAL A 76 4.26 -5.17 -4.81
CA VAL A 76 3.83 -3.81 -4.50
C VAL A 76 4.03 -2.96 -5.75
N ILE A 77 3.02 -2.21 -6.15
CA ILE A 77 3.12 -1.26 -7.26
C ILE A 77 3.00 0.14 -6.71
N ILE A 78 3.99 0.97 -7.04
CA ILE A 78 4.07 2.35 -6.60
C ILE A 78 4.07 3.24 -7.84
N LYS A 79 3.13 4.16 -7.90
CA LYS A 79 3.03 5.13 -9.01
C LYS A 79 3.10 6.54 -8.45
N GLU A 80 4.06 7.32 -8.94
CA GLU A 80 4.28 8.70 -8.50
C GLU A 80 4.37 8.83 -6.98
N GLY A 81 5.01 7.86 -6.34
CA GLY A 81 5.18 7.82 -4.88
C GLY A 81 4.01 7.24 -4.09
N PHE A 82 2.93 6.85 -4.75
CA PHE A 82 1.74 6.28 -4.08
C PHE A 82 1.70 4.77 -4.28
N VAL A 83 1.47 4.02 -3.18
CA VAL A 83 1.20 2.59 -3.26
C VAL A 83 -0.21 2.39 -3.82
N ILE A 84 -0.30 1.80 -5.01
CA ILE A 84 -1.59 1.59 -5.69
C ILE A 84 -2.02 0.13 -5.69
N TYR A 85 -1.11 -0.78 -5.35
CA TYR A 85 -1.39 -2.22 -5.31
C TYR A 85 -0.41 -2.89 -4.36
N ALA A 86 -0.88 -3.82 -3.54
CA ALA A 86 -0.04 -4.64 -2.67
C ALA A 86 -0.76 -5.96 -2.40
N ARG A 87 -0.25 -7.05 -2.95
CA ARG A 87 -0.79 -8.39 -2.73
C ARG A 87 0.29 -9.46 -2.75
N SER A 88 0.09 -10.51 -1.98
CA SER A 88 0.95 -11.68 -1.99
C SER A 88 0.43 -12.72 -2.99
N GLY A 89 1.34 -13.57 -3.45
CA GLY A 89 1.06 -14.69 -4.32
C GLY A 89 1.75 -14.60 -5.67
N VAL A 90 1.82 -15.74 -6.36
CA VAL A 90 2.40 -15.83 -7.69
C VAL A 90 1.38 -15.40 -8.73
N LEU A 91 1.77 -14.50 -9.61
CA LEU A 91 0.95 -14.08 -10.74
C LEU A 91 1.49 -14.72 -12.02
N SER A 92 0.58 -15.01 -12.95
CA SER A 92 0.96 -15.35 -14.31
C SER A 92 1.49 -14.10 -15.02
N LEU A 93 2.24 -14.30 -16.10
CA LEU A 93 2.70 -13.19 -16.92
C LEU A 93 1.51 -12.35 -17.44
N GLU A 94 0.45 -13.01 -17.88
CA GLU A 94 -0.77 -12.34 -18.36
C GLU A 94 -1.39 -11.45 -17.28
N ASP A 95 -1.54 -11.98 -16.06
CA ASP A 95 -2.09 -11.19 -14.95
C ASP A 95 -1.20 -10.02 -14.57
N LEU A 96 0.12 -10.22 -14.59
CA LEU A 96 1.07 -9.15 -14.31
C LEU A 96 1.02 -8.07 -15.39
N GLU A 97 0.94 -8.45 -16.66
CA GLU A 97 0.78 -7.50 -17.76
C GLU A 97 -0.51 -6.69 -17.66
N ASP A 98 -1.61 -7.32 -17.26
CA ASP A 98 -2.88 -6.64 -17.02
C ASP A 98 -2.76 -5.62 -15.88
N LEU A 99 -2.08 -5.98 -14.79
CA LEU A 99 -1.83 -5.06 -13.68
C LEU A 99 -0.99 -3.87 -14.10
N VAL A 100 0.04 -4.08 -14.89
CA VAL A 100 0.88 -2.98 -15.41
C VAL A 100 0.04 -2.05 -16.27
N GLY A 101 -0.83 -2.59 -17.14
CA GLY A 101 -1.75 -1.81 -17.96
C GLY A 101 -2.71 -0.98 -17.12
N GLN A 102 -3.30 -1.56 -16.09
CA GLN A 102 -4.19 -0.86 -15.17
C GLN A 102 -3.46 0.23 -14.38
N ALA A 103 -2.23 -0.06 -13.94
CA ALA A 103 -1.41 0.91 -13.24
C ALA A 103 -1.08 2.12 -14.10
N ARG A 104 -0.76 1.89 -15.39
CA ARG A 104 -0.50 2.98 -16.34
C ARG A 104 -1.74 3.83 -16.59
N ALA A 105 -2.91 3.22 -16.65
CA ALA A 105 -4.18 3.90 -16.93
C ALA A 105 -4.77 4.60 -15.71
N LEU A 106 -4.25 4.35 -14.52
CA LEU A 106 -4.80 4.91 -13.28
C LEU A 106 -4.66 6.44 -13.25
N ASP A 107 -5.78 7.13 -12.98
CA ASP A 107 -5.81 8.58 -12.80
C ASP A 107 -5.20 8.96 -11.44
N MET A 108 -3.99 9.51 -11.47
CA MET A 108 -3.26 9.93 -10.28
C MET A 108 -3.83 11.19 -9.65
N ASP A 109 -4.47 12.05 -10.42
CA ASP A 109 -5.14 13.23 -9.87
C ASP A 109 -6.31 12.82 -8.97
N GLY A 110 -7.06 11.80 -9.38
CA GLY A 110 -8.10 11.21 -8.56
C GLY A 110 -7.56 10.59 -7.28
N VAL A 111 -6.41 9.91 -7.34
CA VAL A 111 -5.73 9.32 -6.19
C VAL A 111 -5.29 10.41 -5.21
N ARG A 112 -4.69 11.48 -5.70
CA ARG A 112 -4.25 12.62 -4.88
C ARG A 112 -5.43 13.30 -4.20
N ARG A 113 -6.52 13.51 -4.91
CA ARG A 113 -7.75 14.11 -4.35
C ARG A 113 -8.32 13.25 -3.23
N ARG A 114 -8.43 11.94 -3.43
CA ARG A 114 -8.93 11.01 -2.40
C ARG A 114 -8.04 10.99 -1.17
N ARG A 115 -6.73 11.04 -1.34
CA ARG A 115 -5.78 11.08 -0.23
C ARG A 115 -5.86 12.39 0.54
N ALA A 116 -5.98 13.52 -0.17
CA ALA A 116 -6.16 14.83 0.45
C ALA A 116 -7.47 14.91 1.24
N ALA A 117 -8.56 14.38 0.69
CA ALA A 117 -9.85 14.29 1.38
C ALA A 117 -9.76 13.43 2.63
N ARG A 118 -9.04 12.31 2.58
CA ARG A 118 -8.79 11.44 3.74
C ARG A 118 -8.00 12.17 4.83
N ARG A 119 -6.97 12.90 4.46
CA ARG A 119 -6.18 13.71 5.40
C ARG A 119 -7.03 14.79 6.05
N ALA A 120 -7.86 15.49 5.28
CA ALA A 120 -8.75 16.51 5.79
C ALA A 120 -9.75 15.92 6.80
N THR A 121 -10.29 14.72 6.53
CA THR A 121 -11.21 14.03 7.45
C THR A 121 -10.51 13.59 8.73
N LEU A 122 -9.25 13.16 8.65
CA LEU A 122 -8.46 12.72 9.80
C LEU A 122 -7.93 13.92 10.61
N SER A 123 -7.75 15.08 9.98
CA SER A 123 -7.22 16.29 10.61
C SER A 123 -8.31 17.17 11.22
N THR A 124 -9.59 16.97 10.88
CA THR A 124 -10.67 17.65 11.58
C THR A 124 -10.73 17.12 13.00
N PRO A 125 -10.52 17.97 14.02
CA PRO A 125 -10.79 17.55 15.38
C PRO A 125 -12.24 17.06 15.41
N THR A 126 -12.43 15.83 15.85
CA THR A 126 -13.76 15.33 16.17
C THR A 126 -14.42 16.36 17.06
N ALA A 127 -15.40 17.06 16.50
CA ALA A 127 -16.24 17.92 17.34
C ALA A 127 -16.76 17.03 18.46
N SER A 128 -16.43 17.40 19.71
CA SER A 128 -16.97 16.71 20.86
C SER A 128 -18.48 16.60 20.66
N PRO A 129 -19.06 15.42 20.79
CA PRO A 129 -20.51 15.30 20.66
C PRO A 129 -21.16 16.33 21.61
N PRO A 130 -22.18 17.03 21.14
CA PRO A 130 -22.85 18.00 22.03
C PRO A 130 -23.22 17.30 23.33
N ALA A 131 -22.86 17.92 24.43
CA ALA A 131 -23.19 17.39 25.74
C ALA A 131 -24.68 17.02 25.76
N ARG A 132 -24.99 15.80 26.14
CA ARG A 132 -26.38 15.39 26.31
C ARG A 132 -27.05 16.42 27.22
N PRO A 133 -28.23 16.95 26.84
CA PRO A 133 -28.96 17.80 27.72
C PRO A 133 -29.17 17.03 29.04
N ALA A 134 -28.85 17.67 30.15
CA ALA A 134 -29.06 17.09 31.47
C ALA A 134 -30.49 16.62 31.53
N ARG A 135 -30.69 15.36 31.90
CA ARG A 135 -32.05 14.88 32.21
C ARG A 135 -32.65 15.83 33.22
N PRO A 136 -33.88 16.34 33.00
CA PRO A 136 -34.54 17.06 34.07
C PRO A 136 -34.66 16.09 35.23
N GLU A 137 -34.07 16.47 36.35
CA GLU A 137 -34.26 15.73 37.57
C GLU A 137 -35.77 15.69 37.82
N ARG A 138 -36.32 14.50 37.81
CA ARG A 138 -37.66 14.30 38.32
C ARG A 138 -37.59 14.69 39.80
N SER A 139 -38.07 15.86 40.11
CA SER A 139 -38.30 16.19 41.50
C SER A 139 -39.25 15.14 42.07
N CYS A 140 -38.73 14.31 42.93
CA CYS A 140 -39.58 13.50 43.78
C CYS A 140 -40.46 14.46 44.58
N ARG A 141 -41.69 14.61 44.22
CA ARG A 141 -42.67 15.21 45.13
C ARG A 141 -42.75 14.31 46.34
N PRO A 142 -42.49 14.82 47.54
CA PRO A 142 -42.77 14.04 48.73
C PRO A 142 -44.26 13.73 48.70
N ALA A 143 -44.61 12.46 48.88
CA ALA A 143 -45.99 12.07 49.10
C ALA A 143 -46.50 12.80 50.29
N GLY A 144 -47.42 13.73 50.07
CA GLY A 144 -48.10 14.38 51.18
C GLY A 144 -48.87 13.34 51.93
N SER A 145 -48.51 13.14 53.23
CA SER A 145 -49.32 12.43 54.15
C SER A 145 -50.53 13.31 54.46
N GLY A 146 -51.70 12.87 53.98
CA GLY A 146 -52.96 13.36 54.40
C GLY A 146 -53.48 12.57 55.61
#